data_f0ed127f97eb4da29414f96e3b8dde72
#
_entry.id   f0ed127f97eb4da29414f96e3b8dde72
#
_cell.length_a   1.000
_cell.length_b   1.000
_cell.length_c   1.000
_cell.angle_alpha   90.00
_cell.angle_beta   90.00
_cell.angle_gamma   90.00
#
_symmetry.space_group_name_H-M   'P 1'
#
loop_
_entity.id
_entity.type
_entity.pdbx_description
1 polymer ?
#
loop_
_entity_poly.entity_id
_entity_poly.type
_entity_poly.pdbx_seq_one_letter_code
_entity_poly.pdbx_strand_id
1 'polypeptide(L)'
;MSDLIPLELIEQAYQMSDTVTLRKRKLSLESLVWLLVGMALYNDKSISDVVNQLDIVDREGKPFVAPSALTQRRKTLGESGAKAVYQQMTAHWLRQANLPQWNGLTLLGVDGVVWRTEDTPENTDAFSRQKDSLYPQVRMVCQMELSTHLMTGSAFDSYAVNEMKLAEQLIETTPDNSVTLFDKGFYSLGLLHHWQHEGENRHWLIPVKKNLQYQEIRSLGRNDKLVSLSSNPRSRKLWPGLPDTLTARIVSRKIKGKTYEVLTSMTDAMRYPAADIADLYGHRWEIELGYREQKQYMLGNRLTLRSRLPELVKQELWGVLLTYNLVRYQMVQMCFNLKGNYLPYQLSFNGALAQVTSLLVGLPYSTPGAIPRQYKYLHKMAENLILAPRRERSFPRTVKKRPQRYSRKKNAAHLK
;
A
#
# COMPACT_ATOMS: atom_id res chain seq x y z
N MET A 1 17.86 -15.96 1.67
CA MET A 1 16.45 -15.53 1.49
C MET A 1 15.68 -15.52 2.81
N SER A 2 15.89 -16.49 3.71
CA SER A 2 15.28 -16.52 5.06
C SER A 2 15.60 -15.29 5.94
N ASP A 3 16.72 -14.61 5.73
CA ASP A 3 17.00 -13.34 6.44
C ASP A 3 16.10 -12.19 5.97
N LEU A 4 15.59 -12.26 4.75
CA LEU A 4 14.68 -11.26 4.18
C LEU A 4 13.22 -11.56 4.54
N ILE A 5 12.84 -12.83 4.46
CA ILE A 5 11.51 -13.35 4.80
C ILE A 5 11.71 -14.63 5.64
N PRO A 6 11.68 -14.53 6.98
CA PRO A 6 11.87 -15.67 7.88
C PRO A 6 10.84 -16.78 7.68
N LEU A 7 11.31 -18.02 7.60
CA LEU A 7 10.45 -19.18 7.36
C LEU A 7 9.41 -19.36 8.46
N GLU A 8 9.79 -19.09 9.72
CA GLU A 8 8.90 -19.18 10.87
C GLU A 8 7.68 -18.27 10.74
N LEU A 9 7.86 -17.07 10.17
CA LEU A 9 6.75 -16.13 9.94
C LEU A 9 5.84 -16.59 8.80
N ILE A 10 6.38 -17.25 7.78
CA ILE A 10 5.59 -17.88 6.73
C ILE A 10 4.75 -19.01 7.30
N GLU A 11 5.34 -19.88 8.14
CA GLU A 11 4.65 -20.99 8.77
C GLU A 11 3.54 -20.50 9.71
N GLN A 12 3.81 -19.49 10.54
CA GLN A 12 2.79 -18.85 11.38
C GLN A 12 1.64 -18.26 10.56
N ALA A 13 1.94 -17.58 9.47
CA ALA A 13 0.92 -17.00 8.57
C ALA A 13 -0.01 -18.09 8.00
N TYR A 14 0.53 -19.22 7.61
CA TYR A 14 -0.27 -20.32 7.09
C TYR A 14 -1.13 -21.00 8.14
N GLN A 15 -0.63 -21.13 9.38
CA GLN A 15 -1.42 -21.64 10.50
C GLN A 15 -2.62 -20.74 10.80
N MET A 16 -2.42 -19.41 10.77
CA MET A 16 -3.47 -18.43 11.03
C MET A 16 -4.53 -18.35 9.91
N SER A 17 -4.19 -18.72 8.69
CA SER A 17 -5.08 -18.60 7.54
C SER A 17 -5.92 -19.85 7.26
N ASP A 18 -5.94 -20.86 8.17
CA ASP A 18 -6.53 -22.19 7.93
C ASP A 18 -6.11 -22.80 6.58
N THR A 19 -5.02 -22.29 6.02
CA THR A 19 -4.47 -22.84 4.79
C THR A 19 -3.96 -24.23 5.13
N VAL A 20 -4.84 -25.21 4.88
CA VAL A 20 -4.67 -26.61 5.24
C VAL A 20 -3.25 -27.04 4.98
N THR A 21 -2.67 -27.66 5.96
CA THR A 21 -1.37 -28.32 5.94
C THR A 21 -1.16 -29.00 4.60
N LEU A 22 -0.58 -28.27 3.68
CA LEU A 22 -0.23 -28.80 2.38
C LEU A 22 0.71 -29.95 2.67
N ARG A 23 0.21 -31.18 2.51
CA ARG A 23 1.04 -32.39 2.57
C ARG A 23 2.37 -32.04 1.93
N LYS A 24 3.47 -32.40 2.58
CA LYS A 24 4.85 -32.16 2.15
C LYS A 24 5.02 -32.53 0.66
N ARG A 25 4.65 -31.63 -0.25
CA ARG A 25 4.70 -31.81 -1.70
C ARG A 25 5.96 -31.15 -2.27
N LYS A 26 6.27 -31.40 -3.54
CA LYS A 26 7.50 -31.00 -4.20
C LYS A 26 7.87 -29.50 -4.08
N LEU A 27 6.90 -28.58 -4.10
CA LEU A 27 7.14 -27.15 -3.92
C LEU A 27 6.82 -26.73 -2.48
N SER A 28 7.77 -26.12 -1.78
CA SER A 28 7.60 -25.65 -0.41
C SER A 28 6.69 -24.42 -0.34
N LEU A 29 6.19 -24.11 0.85
CA LEU A 29 5.40 -22.89 1.10
C LEU A 29 6.26 -21.64 0.91
N GLU A 30 7.51 -21.68 1.36
CA GLU A 30 8.49 -20.62 1.15
C GLU A 30 8.70 -20.33 -0.34
N SER A 31 8.87 -21.38 -1.15
CA SER A 31 9.02 -21.25 -2.60
C SER A 31 7.84 -20.55 -3.26
N LEU A 32 6.61 -20.77 -2.76
CA LEU A 32 5.41 -20.06 -3.25
C LEU A 32 5.42 -18.57 -2.92
N VAL A 33 5.87 -18.20 -1.72
CA VAL A 33 6.04 -16.79 -1.34
C VAL A 33 7.06 -16.12 -2.24
N TRP A 34 8.21 -16.75 -2.46
CA TRP A 34 9.24 -16.24 -3.37
C TRP A 34 8.78 -16.18 -4.82
N LEU A 35 7.92 -17.11 -5.24
CA LEU A 35 7.28 -17.02 -6.56
C LEU A 35 6.41 -15.76 -6.68
N LEU A 36 5.60 -15.43 -5.65
CA LEU A 36 4.79 -14.21 -5.66
C LEU A 36 5.66 -12.94 -5.68
N VAL A 37 6.72 -12.92 -4.90
CA VAL A 37 7.72 -11.83 -4.91
C VAL A 37 8.37 -11.72 -6.30
N GLY A 38 8.81 -12.83 -6.87
CA GLY A 38 9.40 -12.85 -8.19
C GLY A 38 8.46 -12.41 -9.31
N MET A 39 7.18 -12.77 -9.22
CA MET A 39 6.16 -12.31 -10.17
C MET A 39 6.00 -10.79 -10.18
N ALA A 40 6.20 -10.11 -9.06
CA ALA A 40 6.17 -8.66 -8.96
C ALA A 40 7.48 -8.00 -9.44
N LEU A 41 8.65 -8.59 -9.09
CA LEU A 41 9.96 -8.08 -9.51
C LEU A 41 10.23 -8.27 -11.01
N TYR A 42 9.83 -9.42 -11.55
CA TYR A 42 10.03 -9.82 -12.94
C TYR A 42 8.70 -9.90 -13.69
N ASN A 43 7.93 -8.82 -13.63
CA ASN A 43 6.59 -8.77 -14.21
C ASN A 43 6.60 -8.88 -15.76
N ASP A 44 7.75 -8.75 -16.40
CA ASP A 44 7.98 -8.92 -17.84
C ASP A 44 8.35 -10.36 -18.24
N LYS A 45 8.63 -11.23 -17.28
CA LYS A 45 9.04 -12.61 -17.50
C LYS A 45 7.86 -13.58 -17.38
N SER A 46 7.96 -14.73 -18.02
CA SER A 46 7.02 -15.81 -17.78
C SER A 46 7.17 -16.38 -16.36
N ILE A 47 6.14 -17.06 -15.86
CA ILE A 47 6.21 -17.68 -14.52
C ILE A 47 7.36 -18.71 -14.46
N SER A 48 7.61 -19.43 -15.54
CA SER A 48 8.73 -20.39 -15.65
C SER A 48 10.08 -19.69 -15.57
N ASP A 49 10.22 -18.53 -16.24
CA ASP A 49 11.46 -17.74 -16.17
C ASP A 49 11.69 -17.19 -14.76
N VAL A 50 10.62 -16.76 -14.08
CA VAL A 50 10.70 -16.31 -12.68
C VAL A 50 11.23 -17.43 -11.77
N VAL A 51 10.72 -18.65 -11.95
CA VAL A 51 11.16 -19.83 -11.19
C VAL A 51 12.65 -20.09 -11.42
N ASN A 52 13.09 -20.04 -12.68
CA ASN A 52 14.51 -20.24 -13.03
C ASN A 52 15.39 -19.11 -12.51
N GLN A 53 14.92 -17.86 -12.57
CA GLN A 53 15.68 -16.69 -12.15
C GLN A 53 15.92 -16.64 -10.63
N LEU A 54 14.98 -17.16 -9.84
CA LEU A 54 15.09 -17.24 -8.40
C LEU A 54 15.58 -18.59 -7.89
N ASP A 55 15.99 -19.47 -8.79
CA ASP A 55 16.44 -20.83 -8.49
C ASP A 55 15.45 -21.56 -7.56
N ILE A 56 14.16 -21.44 -7.88
CA ILE A 56 13.11 -22.14 -7.14
C ILE A 56 13.14 -23.60 -7.53
N VAL A 57 13.72 -24.41 -6.66
CA VAL A 57 13.89 -25.86 -6.84
C VAL A 57 12.86 -26.64 -6.04
N ASP A 58 12.63 -27.88 -6.43
CA ASP A 58 11.90 -28.84 -5.61
C ASP A 58 12.75 -29.34 -4.43
N ARG A 59 12.20 -30.25 -3.61
CA ARG A 59 12.90 -30.80 -2.46
C ARG A 59 14.12 -31.67 -2.80
N GLU A 60 14.19 -32.11 -4.04
CA GLU A 60 15.31 -32.91 -4.56
C GLU A 60 16.38 -32.00 -5.20
N GLY A 61 16.19 -30.68 -5.14
CA GLY A 61 17.11 -29.71 -5.75
C GLY A 61 16.96 -29.62 -7.28
N LYS A 62 15.90 -30.16 -7.87
CA LYS A 62 15.65 -30.07 -9.31
C LYS A 62 14.85 -28.82 -9.66
N PRO A 63 15.15 -28.13 -10.75
CA PRO A 63 14.36 -26.98 -11.21
C PRO A 63 12.88 -27.36 -11.39
N PHE A 64 12.00 -26.53 -10.85
CA PHE A 64 10.57 -26.77 -10.91
C PHE A 64 9.99 -26.17 -12.19
N VAL A 65 9.74 -26.99 -13.21
CA VAL A 65 9.57 -26.53 -14.61
C VAL A 65 8.14 -26.60 -15.15
N ALA A 66 7.18 -27.18 -14.44
CA ALA A 66 5.82 -27.35 -14.96
C ALA A 66 4.91 -26.14 -14.65
N PRO A 67 4.60 -25.23 -15.59
CA PRO A 67 3.76 -24.05 -15.35
C PRO A 67 2.36 -24.39 -14.81
N SER A 68 1.79 -25.51 -15.26
CA SER A 68 0.49 -26.01 -14.77
C SER A 68 0.52 -26.36 -13.29
N ALA A 69 1.61 -26.99 -12.82
CA ALA A 69 1.78 -27.31 -11.42
C ALA A 69 1.97 -26.08 -10.55
N LEU A 70 2.67 -25.05 -11.03
CA LEU A 70 2.80 -23.75 -10.35
C LEU A 70 1.44 -23.06 -10.20
N THR A 71 0.63 -23.05 -11.27
CA THR A 71 -0.72 -22.50 -11.23
C THR A 71 -1.61 -23.27 -10.25
N GLN A 72 -1.54 -24.59 -10.25
CA GLN A 72 -2.30 -25.42 -9.31
C GLN A 72 -1.86 -25.17 -7.86
N ARG A 73 -0.57 -24.95 -7.63
CA ARG A 73 -0.05 -24.63 -6.29
C ARG A 73 -0.48 -23.27 -5.81
N ARG A 74 -0.48 -22.28 -6.70
CA ARG A 74 -1.02 -20.96 -6.39
C ARG A 74 -2.51 -21.04 -6.01
N LYS A 75 -3.32 -21.83 -6.74
CA LYS A 75 -4.72 -22.10 -6.38
C LYS A 75 -4.86 -22.73 -4.99
N THR A 76 -3.98 -23.69 -4.65
CA THR A 76 -4.00 -24.33 -3.33
C THR A 76 -3.59 -23.38 -2.20
N LEU A 77 -2.68 -22.42 -2.45
CA LEU A 77 -2.31 -21.39 -1.48
C LEU A 77 -3.49 -20.44 -1.21
N GLY A 78 -4.24 -20.12 -2.27
CA GLY A 78 -5.36 -19.18 -2.19
C GLY A 78 -4.95 -17.74 -1.94
N GLU A 79 -5.94 -16.88 -1.81
CA GLU A 79 -5.77 -15.48 -1.42
C GLU A 79 -5.39 -15.36 0.06
N SER A 80 -6.06 -16.11 0.94
CA SER A 80 -5.91 -16.03 2.41
C SER A 80 -4.48 -16.28 2.87
N GLY A 81 -3.81 -17.29 2.30
CA GLY A 81 -2.42 -17.58 2.63
C GLY A 81 -1.47 -16.45 2.24
N ALA A 82 -1.63 -15.87 1.05
CA ALA A 82 -0.82 -14.73 0.60
C ALA A 82 -1.08 -13.47 1.45
N LYS A 83 -2.34 -13.20 1.80
CA LYS A 83 -2.73 -12.12 2.71
C LYS A 83 -2.09 -12.28 4.09
N ALA A 84 -2.16 -13.48 4.66
CA ALA A 84 -1.59 -13.75 5.98
C ALA A 84 -0.07 -13.55 5.99
N VAL A 85 0.65 -14.02 4.97
CA VAL A 85 2.10 -13.76 4.84
C VAL A 85 2.39 -12.26 4.76
N TYR A 86 1.65 -11.52 3.93
CA TYR A 86 1.80 -10.07 3.85
C TYR A 86 1.60 -9.40 5.21
N GLN A 87 0.55 -9.76 5.94
CA GLN A 87 0.23 -9.18 7.24
C GLN A 87 1.31 -9.49 8.29
N GLN A 88 1.75 -10.75 8.41
CA GLN A 88 2.80 -11.15 9.34
C GLN A 88 4.14 -10.47 9.05
N MET A 89 4.54 -10.45 7.78
CA MET A 89 5.79 -9.79 7.37
C MET A 89 5.73 -8.28 7.59
N THR A 90 4.63 -7.64 7.24
CA THR A 90 4.46 -6.19 7.44
C THR A 90 4.52 -5.84 8.92
N ALA A 91 3.82 -6.57 9.78
CA ALA A 91 3.86 -6.38 11.22
C ALA A 91 5.28 -6.58 11.80
N HIS A 92 6.00 -7.58 11.30
CA HIS A 92 7.40 -7.83 11.70
C HIS A 92 8.31 -6.64 11.31
N TRP A 93 8.24 -6.19 10.06
CA TRP A 93 9.05 -5.07 9.56
C TRP A 93 8.73 -3.74 10.25
N LEU A 94 7.46 -3.47 10.54
CA LEU A 94 7.05 -2.27 11.29
C LEU A 94 7.62 -2.26 12.71
N ARG A 95 7.61 -3.39 13.41
CA ARG A 95 8.23 -3.48 14.76
C ARG A 95 9.74 -3.22 14.73
N GLN A 96 10.42 -3.60 13.66
CA GLN A 96 11.88 -3.42 13.54
C GLN A 96 12.27 -2.05 12.94
N ALA A 97 11.36 -1.34 12.31
CA ALA A 97 11.65 -0.11 11.60
C ALA A 97 11.97 1.09 12.51
N ASN A 98 11.69 0.99 13.82
CA ASN A 98 11.87 2.09 14.78
C ASN A 98 11.38 3.43 14.22
N LEU A 99 10.08 3.50 13.93
CA LEU A 99 9.47 4.58 13.17
C LEU A 99 9.56 5.93 13.89
N PRO A 100 9.91 7.02 13.19
CA PRO A 100 9.76 8.36 13.72
C PRO A 100 8.29 8.67 13.97
N GLN A 101 7.99 9.21 15.14
CA GLN A 101 6.65 9.60 15.54
C GLN A 101 6.48 11.12 15.47
N TRP A 102 5.32 11.56 15.04
CA TRP A 102 4.91 12.95 15.11
C TRP A 102 4.09 13.18 16.39
N ASN A 103 4.63 13.95 17.35
CA ASN A 103 4.00 14.18 18.66
C ASN A 103 3.53 12.88 19.38
N GLY A 104 4.32 11.80 19.28
CA GLY A 104 3.98 10.49 19.85
C GLY A 104 2.96 9.69 19.02
N LEU A 105 2.65 10.12 17.80
CA LEU A 105 1.72 9.45 16.90
C LEU A 105 2.43 8.90 15.66
N THR A 106 2.05 7.69 15.26
CA THR A 106 2.43 7.12 13.96
C THR A 106 1.67 7.86 12.85
N LEU A 107 2.39 8.33 11.83
CA LEU A 107 1.82 9.10 10.74
C LEU A 107 1.39 8.17 9.59
N LEU A 108 0.09 8.13 9.32
CA LEU A 108 -0.52 7.26 8.31
C LEU A 108 -1.20 8.07 7.20
N GLY A 109 -1.24 7.51 6.00
CA GLY A 109 -2.03 8.02 4.89
C GLY A 109 -2.97 6.94 4.35
N VAL A 110 -4.17 7.32 3.92
CA VAL A 110 -5.12 6.43 3.25
C VAL A 110 -5.49 7.02 1.91
N ASP A 111 -5.38 6.21 0.85
CA ASP A 111 -5.77 6.59 -0.50
C ASP A 111 -6.18 5.36 -1.31
N GLY A 112 -6.90 5.60 -2.41
CA GLY A 112 -7.39 4.59 -3.33
C GLY A 112 -6.59 4.47 -4.62
N VAL A 113 -6.56 3.29 -5.19
CA VAL A 113 -5.91 2.99 -6.46
C VAL A 113 -6.69 1.94 -7.23
N VAL A 114 -6.63 1.99 -8.57
CA VAL A 114 -7.29 1.01 -9.44
C VAL A 114 -6.25 0.25 -10.25
N TRP A 115 -6.42 -1.08 -10.29
CA TRP A 115 -5.62 -2.02 -11.07
C TRP A 115 -6.46 -2.61 -12.19
N ARG A 116 -5.84 -2.92 -13.32
CA ARG A 116 -6.46 -3.67 -14.42
C ARG A 116 -6.17 -5.15 -14.26
N THR A 117 -7.10 -5.98 -14.70
CA THR A 117 -6.91 -7.43 -14.78
C THR A 117 -7.00 -7.88 -16.23
N GLU A 118 -6.53 -9.09 -16.53
CA GLU A 118 -6.74 -9.70 -17.85
C GLU A 118 -8.24 -9.82 -18.15
N ASP A 119 -8.59 -9.61 -19.41
CA ASP A 119 -9.96 -9.70 -19.91
C ASP A 119 -10.35 -11.15 -20.16
N THR A 120 -10.64 -11.88 -19.08
CA THR A 120 -11.15 -13.24 -19.10
C THR A 120 -12.61 -13.26 -18.64
N PRO A 121 -13.41 -14.28 -19.01
CA PRO A 121 -14.78 -14.41 -18.51
C PRO A 121 -14.85 -14.35 -16.98
N GLU A 122 -14.00 -15.07 -16.28
CA GLU A 122 -13.98 -15.16 -14.82
C GLU A 122 -13.65 -13.82 -14.17
N ASN A 123 -12.65 -13.09 -14.71
CA ASN A 123 -12.31 -11.75 -14.19
C ASN A 123 -13.40 -10.73 -14.53
N THR A 124 -14.08 -10.88 -15.68
CA THR A 124 -15.17 -10.00 -16.09
C THR A 124 -16.39 -10.16 -15.20
N ASP A 125 -16.69 -11.40 -14.80
CA ASP A 125 -17.80 -11.70 -13.89
C ASP A 125 -17.53 -11.21 -12.46
N ALA A 126 -16.28 -11.35 -11.99
CA ALA A 126 -15.90 -10.97 -10.62
C ALA A 126 -15.64 -9.48 -10.47
N PHE A 127 -15.07 -8.83 -11.49
CA PHE A 127 -14.62 -7.44 -11.43
C PHE A 127 -15.36 -6.59 -12.46
N SER A 128 -15.91 -5.49 -11.99
CA SER A 128 -16.59 -4.53 -12.86
C SER A 128 -15.61 -3.72 -13.71
N ARG A 129 -16.12 -3.13 -14.77
CA ARG A 129 -15.37 -2.20 -15.64
C ARG A 129 -15.82 -0.76 -15.41
N GLN A 130 -14.92 0.17 -15.47
CA GLN A 130 -15.26 1.58 -15.65
C GLN A 130 -15.85 1.76 -17.06
N LYS A 131 -16.79 2.69 -17.22
CA LYS A 131 -17.56 2.90 -18.46
C LYS A 131 -16.73 2.90 -19.75
N ASP A 132 -15.51 3.43 -19.70
CA ASP A 132 -14.61 3.54 -20.86
C ASP A 132 -13.39 2.58 -20.78
N SER A 133 -13.41 1.63 -19.85
CA SER A 133 -12.33 0.66 -19.71
C SER A 133 -12.58 -0.59 -20.55
N LEU A 134 -11.52 -1.06 -21.22
CA LEU A 134 -11.54 -2.34 -21.95
C LEU A 134 -11.30 -3.53 -21.01
N TYR A 135 -10.79 -3.28 -19.82
CA TYR A 135 -10.34 -4.32 -18.88
C TYR A 135 -11.20 -4.30 -17.62
N PRO A 136 -11.50 -5.47 -17.02
CA PRO A 136 -12.02 -5.54 -15.67
C PRO A 136 -11.05 -4.89 -14.69
N GLN A 137 -11.54 -4.35 -13.59
CA GLN A 137 -10.73 -3.55 -12.68
C GLN A 137 -10.96 -3.92 -11.22
N VAL A 138 -9.87 -3.98 -10.47
CA VAL A 138 -9.87 -4.09 -9.02
C VAL A 138 -9.59 -2.73 -8.42
N ARG A 139 -10.46 -2.30 -7.50
CA ARG A 139 -10.22 -1.15 -6.64
C ARG A 139 -9.51 -1.59 -5.38
N MET A 140 -8.49 -0.87 -4.99
CA MET A 140 -7.72 -1.11 -3.78
C MET A 140 -7.63 0.18 -2.98
N VAL A 141 -7.79 0.09 -1.67
CA VAL A 141 -7.49 1.16 -0.72
C VAL A 141 -6.38 0.67 0.19
N CYS A 142 -5.33 1.46 0.32
CA CYS A 142 -4.22 1.14 1.21
C CYS A 142 -4.09 2.17 2.32
N GLN A 143 -3.59 1.71 3.44
CA GLN A 143 -3.02 2.53 4.50
C GLN A 143 -1.50 2.40 4.43
N MET A 144 -0.78 3.52 4.50
CA MET A 144 0.68 3.58 4.42
C MET A 144 1.24 4.36 5.60
N GLU A 145 2.31 3.87 6.20
CA GLU A 145 3.12 4.64 7.13
C GLU A 145 4.00 5.62 6.32
N LEU A 146 3.85 6.94 6.60
CA LEU A 146 4.31 7.98 5.68
C LEU A 146 5.81 8.31 5.78
N SER A 147 6.50 7.86 6.83
CA SER A 147 7.95 8.04 6.96
C SER A 147 8.76 6.97 6.23
N THR A 148 8.26 5.74 6.18
CA THR A 148 8.92 4.59 5.56
C THR A 148 8.32 4.21 4.22
N HIS A 149 7.07 4.61 3.96
CA HIS A 149 6.19 4.15 2.89
C HIS A 149 5.80 2.67 2.97
N LEU A 150 5.94 2.02 4.12
CA LEU A 150 5.42 0.67 4.31
C LEU A 150 3.89 0.69 4.23
N MET A 151 3.32 -0.15 3.39
CA MET A 151 1.86 -0.36 3.32
C MET A 151 1.43 -1.20 4.52
N THR A 152 0.78 -0.57 5.49
CA THR A 152 0.42 -1.18 6.77
C THR A 152 -0.85 -2.00 6.69
N GLY A 153 -1.77 -1.61 5.81
CA GLY A 153 -3.03 -2.30 5.55
C GLY A 153 -3.49 -2.11 4.12
N SER A 154 -4.24 -3.07 3.61
CA SER A 154 -4.84 -2.98 2.27
C SER A 154 -6.14 -3.76 2.21
N ALA A 155 -7.11 -3.18 1.52
CA ALA A 155 -8.37 -3.82 1.17
C ALA A 155 -8.65 -3.63 -0.31
N PHE A 156 -9.13 -4.66 -0.99
CA PHE A 156 -9.43 -4.57 -2.41
C PHE A 156 -10.58 -5.48 -2.83
N ASP A 157 -11.33 -5.02 -3.81
CA ASP A 157 -12.47 -5.71 -4.38
C ASP A 157 -12.76 -5.19 -5.80
N SER A 158 -13.86 -5.65 -6.38
CA SER A 158 -14.37 -5.16 -7.66
C SER A 158 -14.41 -3.62 -7.70
N TYR A 159 -14.16 -3.04 -8.87
CA TYR A 159 -14.29 -1.61 -9.11
C TYR A 159 -15.66 -1.03 -8.70
N ALA A 160 -16.71 -1.84 -8.73
CA ALA A 160 -18.04 -1.43 -8.30
C ALA A 160 -18.13 -1.15 -6.80
N VAL A 161 -17.26 -1.75 -5.98
CA VAL A 161 -17.21 -1.49 -4.54
C VAL A 161 -16.62 -0.12 -4.28
N ASN A 162 -17.32 0.65 -3.44
CA ASN A 162 -16.91 2.02 -3.10
C ASN A 162 -15.64 2.01 -2.23
N GLU A 163 -14.74 2.98 -2.43
CA GLU A 163 -13.52 3.19 -1.64
C GLU A 163 -13.81 3.31 -0.13
N MET A 164 -14.94 3.89 0.24
CA MET A 164 -15.36 3.99 1.64
C MET A 164 -15.53 2.63 2.31
N LYS A 165 -16.18 1.65 1.61
CA LYS A 165 -16.33 0.29 2.12
C LYS A 165 -15.00 -0.47 2.24
N LEU A 166 -14.04 -0.15 1.39
CA LEU A 166 -12.71 -0.72 1.50
C LEU A 166 -11.93 -0.07 2.64
N ALA A 167 -12.09 1.24 2.84
CA ALA A 167 -11.47 1.93 3.97
C ALA A 167 -12.00 1.44 5.33
N GLU A 168 -13.29 1.09 5.43
CA GLU A 168 -13.89 0.47 6.64
C GLU A 168 -13.11 -0.76 7.09
N GLN A 169 -12.64 -1.59 6.16
CA GLN A 169 -11.88 -2.80 6.47
C GLN A 169 -10.48 -2.51 7.04
N LEU A 170 -9.99 -1.29 6.92
CA LEU A 170 -8.69 -0.88 7.45
C LEU A 170 -8.76 -0.40 8.90
N ILE A 171 -9.96 -0.16 9.44
CA ILE A 171 -10.15 0.32 10.81
C ILE A 171 -9.54 -0.67 11.81
N GLU A 172 -9.83 -1.96 11.64
CA GLU A 172 -9.33 -3.03 12.51
C GLU A 172 -7.80 -3.11 12.56
N THR A 173 -7.14 -2.88 11.42
CA THR A 173 -5.68 -2.97 11.30
C THR A 173 -4.96 -1.66 11.57
N THR A 174 -5.68 -0.57 11.81
CA THR A 174 -5.10 0.73 12.13
C THR A 174 -4.44 0.68 13.52
N PRO A 175 -3.15 1.04 13.63
CA PRO A 175 -2.48 1.01 14.92
C PRO A 175 -2.99 2.10 15.87
N ASP A 176 -2.94 1.83 17.16
CA ASP A 176 -3.14 2.82 18.20
C ASP A 176 -2.03 3.88 18.18
N ASN A 177 -2.25 5.00 18.87
CA ASN A 177 -1.31 6.13 18.87
C ASN A 177 -0.93 6.55 17.44
N SER A 178 -1.93 6.84 16.62
CA SER A 178 -1.74 7.20 15.21
C SER A 178 -2.58 8.39 14.76
N VAL A 179 -2.12 9.06 13.70
CA VAL A 179 -2.91 10.05 12.97
C VAL A 179 -2.94 9.67 11.48
N THR A 180 -4.15 9.55 10.96
CA THR A 180 -4.37 9.14 9.56
C THR A 180 -4.79 10.34 8.71
N LEU A 181 -4.05 10.57 7.63
CA LEU A 181 -4.33 11.61 6.65
C LEU A 181 -5.20 11.03 5.53
N PHE A 182 -6.39 11.58 5.35
CA PHE A 182 -7.34 11.15 4.33
C PHE A 182 -7.42 12.14 3.17
N ASP A 183 -7.70 11.63 1.96
CA ASP A 183 -8.19 12.49 0.91
C ASP A 183 -9.66 12.90 1.16
N LYS A 184 -10.06 14.03 0.57
CA LYS A 184 -11.40 14.59 0.68
C LYS A 184 -12.52 13.61 0.30
N GLY A 185 -12.23 12.62 -0.56
CA GLY A 185 -13.14 11.56 -0.97
C GLY A 185 -13.63 10.69 0.19
N PHE A 186 -12.78 10.50 1.21
CA PHE A 186 -13.08 9.66 2.39
C PHE A 186 -13.90 10.37 3.48
N TYR A 187 -14.40 11.58 3.23
CA TYR A 187 -15.19 12.27 4.23
C TYR A 187 -16.53 11.57 4.49
N SER A 188 -16.64 10.91 5.63
CA SER A 188 -17.86 10.36 6.22
C SER A 188 -17.75 10.45 7.72
N LEU A 189 -18.73 11.06 8.39
CA LEU A 189 -18.72 11.17 9.85
C LEU A 189 -18.73 9.80 10.53
N GLY A 190 -19.42 8.81 9.93
CA GLY A 190 -19.40 7.43 10.43
C GLY A 190 -18.01 6.81 10.33
N LEU A 191 -17.35 6.84 9.16
CA LEU A 191 -16.01 6.32 9.00
C LEU A 191 -15.03 7.00 9.98
N LEU A 192 -15.03 8.32 10.04
CA LEU A 192 -14.10 9.10 10.89
C LEU A 192 -14.34 8.83 12.38
N HIS A 193 -15.61 8.66 12.80
CA HIS A 193 -15.96 8.31 14.17
C HIS A 193 -15.43 6.93 14.56
N HIS A 194 -15.75 5.91 13.76
CA HIS A 194 -15.28 4.53 14.01
C HIS A 194 -13.75 4.44 13.94
N TRP A 195 -13.13 5.12 12.98
CA TRP A 195 -11.65 5.18 12.89
C TRP A 195 -11.00 5.65 14.18
N GLN A 196 -11.60 6.64 14.82
CA GLN A 196 -11.10 7.21 16.06
C GLN A 196 -11.38 6.33 17.28
N HIS A 197 -12.56 5.67 17.35
CA HIS A 197 -13.06 5.06 18.59
C HIS A 197 -12.89 3.53 18.65
N GLU A 198 -12.52 2.88 17.55
CA GLU A 198 -12.23 1.44 17.57
C GLU A 198 -10.77 1.13 17.95
N GLY A 199 -10.09 2.07 18.60
CA GLY A 199 -8.75 1.91 19.18
C GLY A 199 -8.40 3.08 20.08
N GLU A 200 -7.17 3.08 20.59
CA GLU A 200 -6.70 4.06 21.56
C GLU A 200 -5.88 5.17 20.90
N ASN A 201 -6.19 6.43 21.23
CA ASN A 201 -5.43 7.61 20.77
C ASN A 201 -5.26 7.63 19.24
N ARG A 202 -6.31 7.29 18.50
CA ARG A 202 -6.35 7.37 17.04
C ARG A 202 -6.95 8.68 16.60
N HIS A 203 -6.26 9.35 15.70
CA HIS A 203 -6.69 10.63 15.15
C HIS A 203 -6.79 10.57 13.62
N TRP A 204 -7.56 11.50 13.08
CA TRP A 204 -7.69 11.68 11.63
C TRP A 204 -7.54 13.15 11.26
N LEU A 205 -7.12 13.37 10.02
CA LEU A 205 -6.95 14.69 9.40
C LEU A 205 -7.43 14.63 7.96
N ILE A 206 -8.36 15.52 7.58
CA ILE A 206 -8.99 15.52 6.25
C ILE A 206 -9.26 16.95 5.78
N PRO A 207 -9.19 17.27 4.47
CA PRO A 207 -9.55 18.59 3.97
C PRO A 207 -11.03 18.91 4.21
N VAL A 208 -11.31 20.13 4.57
CA VAL A 208 -12.68 20.64 4.70
C VAL A 208 -13.39 20.60 3.34
N LYS A 209 -14.60 20.05 3.29
CA LYS A 209 -15.45 20.13 2.09
C LYS A 209 -15.98 21.53 1.88
N LYS A 210 -16.07 21.98 0.64
CA LYS A 210 -16.48 23.34 0.27
C LYS A 210 -17.82 23.79 0.89
N ASN A 211 -18.73 22.86 1.12
CA ASN A 211 -20.06 23.14 1.67
C ASN A 211 -20.28 22.43 3.02
N LEU A 212 -19.22 22.25 3.82
CA LEU A 212 -19.33 21.62 5.13
C LEU A 212 -20.18 22.51 6.04
N GLN A 213 -21.25 21.96 6.57
CA GLN A 213 -22.06 22.61 7.60
C GLN A 213 -21.51 22.24 8.97
N TYR A 214 -21.27 23.26 9.79
CA TYR A 214 -20.80 23.08 11.18
C TYR A 214 -21.30 24.23 12.04
N GLN A 215 -21.36 23.99 13.34
CA GLN A 215 -21.57 25.03 14.34
C GLN A 215 -20.23 25.30 15.03
N GLU A 216 -19.80 26.55 15.09
CA GLU A 216 -18.63 26.94 15.85
C GLU A 216 -18.93 26.85 17.34
N ILE A 217 -18.13 26.09 18.08
CA ILE A 217 -18.22 25.97 19.54
C ILE A 217 -17.44 27.10 20.21
N ARG A 218 -16.18 27.27 19.78
CA ARG A 218 -15.30 28.37 20.24
C ARG A 218 -14.10 28.56 19.31
N SER A 219 -13.56 29.76 19.30
CA SER A 219 -12.24 30.04 18.70
C SER A 219 -11.12 29.56 19.63
N LEU A 220 -10.13 28.89 19.07
CA LEU A 220 -8.91 28.45 19.78
C LEU A 220 -7.72 29.38 19.47
N GLY A 221 -7.86 30.22 18.46
CA GLY A 221 -6.83 31.16 18.03
C GLY A 221 -7.09 31.66 16.61
N ARG A 222 -6.14 32.42 16.06
CA ARG A 222 -6.23 32.87 14.68
C ARG A 222 -6.21 31.69 13.71
N ASN A 223 -7.26 31.54 12.91
CA ASN A 223 -7.41 30.44 11.95
C ASN A 223 -7.53 29.04 12.58
N ASP A 224 -8.03 28.97 13.80
CA ASP A 224 -8.14 27.75 14.59
C ASP A 224 -9.43 27.79 15.41
N LYS A 225 -10.31 26.80 15.22
CA LYS A 225 -11.61 26.75 15.88
C LYS A 225 -12.13 25.35 16.15
N LEU A 226 -12.79 25.21 17.28
CA LEU A 226 -13.53 24.02 17.65
C LEU A 226 -14.93 24.08 17.06
N VAL A 227 -15.38 23.00 16.45
CA VAL A 227 -16.66 22.93 15.74
C VAL A 227 -17.45 21.69 16.12
N SER A 228 -18.77 21.79 16.04
CA SER A 228 -19.71 20.68 16.13
C SER A 228 -20.22 20.33 14.74
N LEU A 229 -20.18 19.05 14.40
CA LEU A 229 -20.65 18.48 13.14
C LEU A 229 -21.88 17.61 13.41
N SER A 230 -23.01 17.91 12.77
CA SER A 230 -24.23 17.13 12.93
C SER A 230 -24.24 15.92 11.99
N SER A 231 -24.51 14.74 12.54
CA SER A 231 -24.75 13.53 11.77
C SER A 231 -26.22 13.45 11.34
N ASN A 232 -26.47 12.92 10.13
CA ASN A 232 -27.83 12.73 9.68
C ASN A 232 -28.37 11.33 10.07
N PRO A 233 -29.71 11.13 10.14
CA PRO A 233 -30.31 9.86 10.54
C PRO A 233 -29.90 8.67 9.67
N ARG A 234 -29.67 8.89 8.35
CA ARG A 234 -29.21 7.85 7.43
C ARG A 234 -27.81 7.38 7.80
N SER A 235 -26.91 8.32 8.12
CA SER A 235 -25.55 7.97 8.55
C SER A 235 -25.56 7.18 9.86
N ARG A 236 -26.39 7.57 10.84
CA ARG A 236 -26.53 6.84 12.12
C ARG A 236 -27.09 5.42 11.93
N LYS A 237 -28.00 5.24 10.96
CA LYS A 237 -28.49 3.90 10.62
C LYS A 237 -27.40 3.01 9.99
N LEU A 238 -26.51 3.59 9.19
CA LEU A 238 -25.42 2.86 8.54
C LEU A 238 -24.24 2.58 9.49
N TRP A 239 -24.05 3.44 10.49
CA TRP A 239 -22.93 3.40 11.42
C TRP A 239 -23.47 3.35 12.85
N PRO A 240 -23.71 2.14 13.41
CA PRO A 240 -24.15 1.98 14.79
C PRO A 240 -23.18 2.66 15.77
N GLY A 241 -23.70 3.36 16.76
CA GLY A 241 -22.87 4.10 17.72
C GLY A 241 -22.45 5.51 17.28
N LEU A 242 -22.72 5.93 16.03
CA LEU A 242 -22.46 7.30 15.61
C LEU A 242 -23.36 8.28 16.36
N PRO A 243 -22.81 9.25 17.13
CA PRO A 243 -23.60 10.23 17.89
C PRO A 243 -24.27 11.26 16.96
N ASP A 244 -25.25 11.99 17.49
CA ASP A 244 -25.95 13.07 16.77
C ASP A 244 -25.00 14.19 16.35
N THR A 245 -24.00 14.47 17.18
CA THR A 245 -22.97 15.50 16.91
C THR A 245 -21.59 14.98 17.24
N LEU A 246 -20.61 15.39 16.44
CA LEU A 246 -19.18 15.13 16.66
C LEU A 246 -18.46 16.45 16.88
N THR A 247 -17.61 16.49 17.89
CA THR A 247 -16.68 17.60 18.08
C THR A 247 -15.44 17.38 17.24
N ALA A 248 -15.07 18.40 16.48
CA ALA A 248 -13.87 18.40 15.64
C ALA A 248 -13.21 19.78 15.67
N ARG A 249 -12.04 19.89 15.08
CA ARG A 249 -11.27 21.14 14.99
C ARG A 249 -10.99 21.48 13.53
N ILE A 250 -11.21 22.74 13.15
CA ILE A 250 -10.84 23.27 11.84
C ILE A 250 -9.60 24.15 12.02
N VAL A 251 -8.55 23.82 11.28
CA VAL A 251 -7.33 24.62 11.19
C VAL A 251 -7.19 25.13 9.77
N SER A 252 -6.95 26.43 9.63
CA SER A 252 -6.81 27.11 8.34
C SER A 252 -5.41 27.66 8.16
N ARG A 253 -4.85 27.56 6.96
CA ARG A 253 -3.54 28.14 6.60
C ARG A 253 -3.59 28.80 5.24
N LYS A 254 -3.00 29.97 5.14
CA LYS A 254 -2.85 30.68 3.87
C LYS A 254 -1.49 30.35 3.24
N ILE A 255 -1.48 29.71 2.08
CA ILE A 255 -0.29 29.35 1.32
C ILE A 255 -0.39 29.96 -0.08
N LYS A 256 0.58 30.78 -0.48
CA LYS A 256 0.60 31.44 -1.81
C LYS A 256 -0.73 32.10 -2.18
N GLY A 257 -1.36 32.80 -1.21
CA GLY A 257 -2.62 33.53 -1.40
C GLY A 257 -3.91 32.67 -1.34
N LYS A 258 -3.81 31.35 -1.29
CA LYS A 258 -4.95 30.43 -1.14
C LYS A 258 -5.10 29.95 0.29
N THR A 259 -6.34 29.93 0.80
CA THR A 259 -6.64 29.39 2.12
C THR A 259 -6.90 27.88 1.97
N TYR A 260 -6.18 27.11 2.79
CA TYR A 260 -6.36 25.67 2.95
C TYR A 260 -6.92 25.41 4.34
N GLU A 261 -7.94 24.59 4.40
CA GLU A 261 -8.61 24.23 5.65
C GLU A 261 -8.62 22.73 5.82
N VAL A 262 -8.24 22.28 7.00
CA VAL A 262 -8.26 20.88 7.39
C VAL A 262 -9.15 20.70 8.63
N LEU A 263 -9.85 19.59 8.65
CA LEU A 263 -10.69 19.13 9.74
C LEU A 263 -9.99 17.96 10.44
N THR A 264 -9.99 17.95 11.77
CA THR A 264 -9.29 16.92 12.54
C THR A 264 -10.00 16.60 13.85
N SER A 265 -9.77 15.39 14.36
CA SER A 265 -10.16 14.95 15.73
C SER A 265 -9.18 15.43 16.81
N MET A 266 -8.05 16.04 16.46
CA MET A 266 -7.05 16.58 17.41
C MET A 266 -7.53 17.89 18.01
N THR A 267 -8.41 17.83 19.01
CA THR A 267 -9.09 18.99 19.60
C THR A 267 -8.26 19.74 20.64
N ASP A 268 -7.23 19.12 21.21
CA ASP A 268 -6.33 19.74 22.17
C ASP A 268 -5.28 20.63 21.44
N ALA A 269 -5.48 21.94 21.52
CA ALA A 269 -4.61 22.91 20.85
C ALA A 269 -3.23 23.07 21.52
N MET A 270 -3.10 22.70 22.79
CA MET A 270 -1.82 22.74 23.50
C MET A 270 -0.93 21.55 23.11
N ARG A 271 -1.54 20.38 23.00
CA ARG A 271 -0.83 19.16 22.56
C ARG A 271 -0.53 19.18 21.07
N TYR A 272 -1.44 19.72 20.25
CA TYR A 272 -1.35 19.74 18.80
C TYR A 272 -1.47 21.19 18.27
N PRO A 273 -0.37 21.93 18.17
CA PRO A 273 -0.39 23.31 17.67
C PRO A 273 -0.94 23.41 16.24
N ALA A 274 -1.72 24.46 15.95
CA ALA A 274 -2.34 24.66 14.64
C ALA A 274 -1.34 24.70 13.47
N ALA A 275 -0.17 25.29 13.68
CA ALA A 275 0.88 25.33 12.67
C ALA A 275 1.34 23.93 12.27
N ASP A 276 1.56 23.07 13.26
CA ASP A 276 2.05 21.70 13.04
C ASP A 276 1.00 20.84 12.32
N ILE A 277 -0.30 20.98 12.68
CA ILE A 277 -1.40 20.29 11.99
C ILE A 277 -1.49 20.73 10.51
N ALA A 278 -1.33 22.03 10.27
CA ALA A 278 -1.41 22.56 8.90
C ALA A 278 -0.25 22.07 8.01
N ASP A 279 0.95 21.91 8.59
CA ASP A 279 2.11 21.35 7.89
C ASP A 279 1.95 19.83 7.66
N LEU A 280 1.38 19.12 8.64
CA LEU A 280 1.20 17.69 8.60
C LEU A 280 0.44 17.20 7.36
N TYR A 281 -0.59 17.93 6.94
CA TYR A 281 -1.40 17.53 5.79
C TYR A 281 -0.61 17.46 4.46
N GLY A 282 0.49 18.19 4.36
CA GLY A 282 1.40 18.13 3.22
C GLY A 282 1.99 16.74 2.98
N HIS A 283 2.15 15.95 4.04
CA HIS A 283 2.68 14.57 3.95
C HIS A 283 1.71 13.56 3.30
N ARG A 284 0.42 13.89 3.15
CA ARG A 284 -0.52 13.02 2.44
C ARG A 284 -0.07 12.64 1.03
N TRP A 285 0.67 13.52 0.39
CA TRP A 285 1.19 13.26 -0.97
C TRP A 285 2.14 12.06 -1.06
N GLU A 286 2.71 11.61 0.06
CA GLU A 286 3.65 10.50 0.09
C GLU A 286 2.99 9.17 -0.33
N ILE A 287 1.69 8.94 -0.02
CA ILE A 287 1.01 7.72 -0.45
C ILE A 287 0.82 7.68 -1.98
N GLU A 288 0.58 8.84 -2.63
CA GLU A 288 0.54 8.92 -4.09
C GLU A 288 1.90 8.59 -4.72
N LEU A 289 3.00 8.94 -4.04
CA LEU A 289 4.34 8.54 -4.45
C LEU A 289 4.55 7.04 -4.29
N GLY A 290 4.08 6.43 -3.20
CA GLY A 290 4.12 4.99 -3.00
C GLY A 290 3.40 4.23 -4.13
N TYR A 291 2.24 4.67 -4.57
CA TYR A 291 1.57 4.07 -5.74
C TYR A 291 2.33 4.29 -7.05
N ARG A 292 2.99 5.44 -7.20
CA ARG A 292 3.86 5.67 -8.37
C ARG A 292 5.03 4.70 -8.37
N GLU A 293 5.65 4.45 -7.23
CA GLU A 293 6.75 3.50 -7.07
C GLU A 293 6.33 2.09 -7.45
N GLN A 294 5.18 1.64 -6.98
CA GLN A 294 4.62 0.34 -7.35
C GLN A 294 4.35 0.26 -8.85
N LYS A 295 3.62 1.22 -9.42
CA LYS A 295 3.14 1.17 -10.81
C LYS A 295 4.24 1.47 -11.84
N GLN A 296 5.06 2.50 -11.59
CA GLN A 296 6.02 2.97 -12.59
C GLN A 296 7.37 2.28 -12.46
N TYR A 297 7.87 2.13 -11.25
CA TYR A 297 9.21 1.59 -11.04
C TYR A 297 9.19 0.07 -10.87
N MET A 298 8.38 -0.46 -9.97
CA MET A 298 8.36 -1.90 -9.71
C MET A 298 7.67 -2.67 -10.84
N LEU A 299 6.51 -2.20 -11.32
CA LEU A 299 5.76 -2.88 -12.39
C LEU A 299 6.01 -2.28 -13.79
N GLY A 300 6.97 -1.37 -13.96
CA GLY A 300 7.38 -0.84 -15.27
C GLY A 300 6.22 -0.26 -16.10
N ASN A 301 5.21 0.36 -15.46
CA ASN A 301 3.95 0.82 -16.07
C ASN A 301 3.05 -0.30 -16.65
N ARG A 302 3.30 -1.55 -16.35
CA ARG A 302 2.39 -2.65 -16.69
C ARG A 302 1.25 -2.67 -15.67
N LEU A 303 0.19 -1.94 -15.99
CA LEU A 303 -0.94 -1.74 -15.08
C LEU A 303 -1.94 -2.91 -15.07
N THR A 304 -1.76 -3.90 -15.94
CA THR A 304 -2.61 -5.09 -16.03
C THR A 304 -1.93 -6.24 -15.29
N LEU A 305 -2.61 -6.75 -14.27
CA LEU A 305 -2.19 -7.93 -13.53
C LEU A 305 -2.33 -9.15 -14.45
N ARG A 306 -1.35 -10.06 -14.39
CA ARG A 306 -1.27 -11.19 -15.33
C ARG A 306 -2.17 -12.37 -15.01
N SER A 307 -2.75 -12.42 -13.81
CA SER A 307 -3.57 -13.54 -13.37
C SER A 307 -4.94 -13.54 -14.05
N ARG A 308 -5.38 -14.72 -14.50
CA ARG A 308 -6.61 -14.92 -15.27
C ARG A 308 -7.81 -15.33 -14.43
N LEU A 309 -7.63 -15.61 -13.15
CA LEU A 309 -8.68 -16.02 -12.21
C LEU A 309 -8.75 -15.00 -11.08
N PRO A 310 -9.94 -14.62 -10.61
CA PRO A 310 -10.13 -13.57 -9.59
C PRO A 310 -9.34 -13.82 -8.30
N GLU A 311 -9.35 -15.03 -7.80
CA GLU A 311 -8.59 -15.43 -6.61
C GLU A 311 -7.08 -15.26 -6.81
N LEU A 312 -6.57 -15.63 -7.99
CA LEU A 312 -5.15 -15.45 -8.31
C LEU A 312 -4.79 -13.99 -8.59
N VAL A 313 -5.73 -13.16 -9.03
CA VAL A 313 -5.56 -11.70 -9.13
C VAL A 313 -5.37 -11.10 -7.74
N LYS A 314 -6.23 -11.46 -6.79
CA LYS A 314 -6.12 -10.99 -5.41
C LYS A 314 -4.82 -11.46 -4.77
N GLN A 315 -4.44 -12.73 -4.97
CA GLN A 315 -3.17 -13.28 -4.52
C GLN A 315 -1.96 -12.53 -5.13
N GLU A 316 -2.02 -12.18 -6.42
CA GLU A 316 -0.97 -11.40 -7.10
C GLU A 316 -0.83 -10.01 -6.50
N LEU A 317 -1.94 -9.34 -6.13
CA LEU A 317 -1.91 -8.05 -5.44
C LEU A 317 -1.23 -8.15 -4.07
N TRP A 318 -1.51 -9.19 -3.28
CA TRP A 318 -0.79 -9.42 -2.02
C TRP A 318 0.71 -9.64 -2.26
N GLY A 319 1.08 -10.33 -3.34
CA GLY A 319 2.48 -10.48 -3.76
C GLY A 319 3.14 -9.15 -4.15
N VAL A 320 2.42 -8.27 -4.86
CA VAL A 320 2.89 -6.91 -5.20
C VAL A 320 3.13 -6.08 -3.94
N LEU A 321 2.19 -6.10 -2.99
CA LEU A 321 2.30 -5.37 -1.72
C LEU A 321 3.44 -5.91 -0.84
N LEU A 322 3.57 -7.23 -0.75
CA LEU A 322 4.66 -7.89 -0.02
C LEU A 322 6.02 -7.50 -0.59
N THR A 323 6.15 -7.53 -1.91
CA THR A 323 7.40 -7.17 -2.60
C THR A 323 7.74 -5.70 -2.42
N TYR A 324 6.74 -4.83 -2.52
CA TYR A 324 6.91 -3.41 -2.27
C TYR A 324 7.43 -3.15 -0.85
N ASN A 325 6.77 -3.76 0.14
CA ASN A 325 7.18 -3.63 1.55
C ASN A 325 8.56 -4.23 1.81
N LEU A 326 8.92 -5.34 1.14
CA LEU A 326 10.28 -5.91 1.23
C LEU A 326 11.33 -4.90 0.79
N VAL A 327 11.16 -4.25 -0.37
CA VAL A 327 12.08 -3.23 -0.87
C VAL A 327 12.12 -2.02 0.07
N ARG A 328 10.97 -1.56 0.54
CA ARG A 328 10.87 -0.43 1.48
C ARG A 328 11.54 -0.73 2.83
N TYR A 329 11.37 -1.93 3.34
CA TYR A 329 12.07 -2.34 4.56
C TYR A 329 13.60 -2.36 4.37
N GLN A 330 14.10 -2.81 3.21
CA GLN A 330 15.53 -2.70 2.93
C GLN A 330 16.00 -1.24 2.90
N MET A 331 15.17 -0.31 2.40
CA MET A 331 15.49 1.13 2.45
C MET A 331 15.52 1.66 3.89
N VAL A 332 14.65 1.17 4.79
CA VAL A 332 14.74 1.47 6.23
C VAL A 332 16.09 1.00 6.80
N GLN A 333 16.49 -0.24 6.50
CA GLN A 333 17.78 -0.78 6.95
C GLN A 333 18.96 -0.01 6.35
N MET A 334 18.86 0.45 5.11
CA MET A 334 19.85 1.31 4.48
C MET A 334 20.02 2.63 5.24
N CYS A 335 18.92 3.26 5.69
CA CYS A 335 18.96 4.52 6.45
C CYS A 335 19.71 4.38 7.78
N PHE A 336 19.61 3.26 8.47
CA PHE A 336 20.35 3.03 9.71
C PHE A 336 21.90 2.99 9.51
N ASN A 337 22.35 2.78 8.30
CA ASN A 337 23.78 2.77 7.96
C ASN A 337 24.30 4.13 7.46
N LEU A 338 23.42 5.11 7.25
CA LEU A 338 23.80 6.45 6.81
C LEU A 338 24.24 7.33 7.98
N LYS A 339 25.24 8.16 7.74
CA LYS A 339 25.61 9.24 8.66
C LYS A 339 24.62 10.39 8.51
N GLY A 340 23.75 10.58 9.49
CA GLY A 340 22.73 11.65 9.50
C GLY A 340 21.31 11.11 9.65
N ASN A 341 20.36 12.02 9.83
CA ASN A 341 18.95 11.68 10.03
C ASN A 341 18.21 11.64 8.68
N TYR A 342 18.38 10.55 7.95
CA TYR A 342 17.65 10.33 6.71
C TYR A 342 16.41 9.47 6.94
N LEU A 343 15.31 9.85 6.28
CA LEU A 343 14.10 9.05 6.21
C LEU A 343 14.08 8.21 4.93
N PRO A 344 13.51 7.01 4.94
CA PRO A 344 13.53 6.09 3.80
C PRO A 344 12.99 6.67 2.49
N TYR A 345 12.03 7.59 2.55
CA TYR A 345 11.52 8.25 1.35
C TYR A 345 12.51 9.25 0.71
N GLN A 346 13.60 9.58 1.40
CA GLN A 346 14.68 10.41 0.86
C GLN A 346 15.70 9.61 0.03
N LEU A 347 15.56 8.28 0.02
CA LEU A 347 16.33 7.40 -0.86
C LEU A 347 15.59 7.12 -2.17
N SER A 348 16.35 6.84 -3.23
CA SER A 348 15.80 6.44 -4.52
C SER A 348 15.21 5.04 -4.46
N PHE A 349 13.88 4.93 -4.54
CA PHE A 349 13.19 3.63 -4.61
C PHE A 349 13.66 2.81 -5.82
N ASN A 350 13.78 3.43 -7.00
CA ASN A 350 14.24 2.74 -8.21
C ASN A 350 15.66 2.18 -8.05
N GLY A 351 16.54 2.96 -7.44
CA GLY A 351 17.89 2.49 -7.13
C GLY A 351 17.92 1.35 -6.12
N ALA A 352 17.13 1.46 -5.03
CA ALA A 352 17.01 0.40 -4.03
C ALA A 352 16.43 -0.88 -4.62
N LEU A 353 15.36 -0.76 -5.44
CA LEU A 353 14.77 -1.88 -6.16
C LEU A 353 15.79 -2.61 -7.03
N ALA A 354 16.60 -1.88 -7.79
CA ALA A 354 17.65 -2.47 -8.62
C ALA A 354 18.68 -3.22 -7.77
N GLN A 355 19.12 -2.66 -6.66
CA GLN A 355 20.08 -3.30 -5.75
C GLN A 355 19.51 -4.56 -5.07
N VAL A 356 18.26 -4.50 -4.58
CA VAL A 356 17.58 -5.65 -3.99
C VAL A 356 17.38 -6.75 -5.02
N THR A 357 16.95 -6.41 -6.24
CA THR A 357 16.78 -7.36 -7.33
C THR A 357 18.12 -8.04 -7.70
N SER A 358 19.19 -7.25 -7.81
CA SER A 358 20.53 -7.79 -8.09
C SER A 358 21.03 -8.74 -7.00
N LEU A 359 20.76 -8.41 -5.73
CA LEU A 359 21.08 -9.29 -4.61
C LEU A 359 20.34 -10.64 -4.76
N LEU A 360 19.00 -10.60 -4.99
CA LEU A 360 18.18 -11.82 -5.12
C LEU A 360 18.63 -12.72 -6.26
N VAL A 361 19.06 -12.15 -7.41
CA VAL A 361 19.61 -12.91 -8.54
C VAL A 361 20.96 -13.52 -8.19
N GLY A 362 21.77 -12.83 -7.41
CA GLY A 362 23.12 -13.30 -7.03
C GLY A 362 23.13 -14.37 -5.94
N LEU A 363 22.08 -14.43 -5.10
CA LEU A 363 22.03 -15.35 -3.95
C LEU A 363 22.20 -16.83 -4.32
N PRO A 364 21.55 -17.40 -5.36
CA PRO A 364 21.72 -18.79 -5.74
C PRO A 364 23.16 -19.17 -6.12
N TYR A 365 23.92 -18.21 -6.64
CA TYR A 365 25.31 -18.42 -7.07
C TYR A 365 26.33 -18.07 -5.98
N SER A 366 25.88 -17.72 -4.79
CA SER A 366 26.72 -17.26 -3.70
C SER A 366 26.99 -18.40 -2.71
N THR A 367 28.21 -18.47 -2.19
CA THR A 367 28.49 -19.35 -1.05
C THR A 367 27.81 -18.81 0.21
N PRO A 368 27.32 -19.65 1.13
CA PRO A 368 26.67 -19.19 2.36
C PRO A 368 27.47 -18.16 3.14
N GLY A 369 28.80 -18.30 3.21
CA GLY A 369 29.69 -17.35 3.89
C GLY A 369 29.86 -15.99 3.18
N ALA A 370 29.48 -15.87 1.92
CA ALA A 370 29.51 -14.61 1.18
C ALA A 370 28.22 -13.76 1.38
N ILE A 371 27.12 -14.39 1.75
CA ILE A 371 25.79 -13.74 1.88
C ILE A 371 25.81 -12.56 2.86
N PRO A 372 26.36 -12.65 4.08
CA PRO A 372 26.41 -11.51 5.01
C PRO A 372 27.19 -10.33 4.45
N ARG A 373 28.26 -10.59 3.68
CA ARG A 373 29.04 -9.53 3.02
C ARG A 373 28.23 -8.83 1.93
N GLN A 374 27.48 -9.58 1.12
CA GLN A 374 26.63 -9.02 0.08
C GLN A 374 25.50 -8.17 0.67
N TYR A 375 24.90 -8.64 1.76
CA TYR A 375 23.88 -7.91 2.49
C TYR A 375 24.42 -6.61 3.09
N LYS A 376 25.59 -6.67 3.72
CA LYS A 376 26.31 -5.47 4.20
C LYS A 376 26.65 -4.49 3.06
N TYR A 377 27.00 -5.01 1.89
CA TYR A 377 27.27 -4.19 0.70
C TYR A 377 26.01 -3.50 0.20
N LEU A 378 24.87 -4.22 0.16
CA LEU A 378 23.57 -3.63 -0.17
C LEU A 378 23.28 -2.38 0.68
N HIS A 379 23.49 -2.47 2.00
CA HIS A 379 23.24 -1.34 2.88
C HIS A 379 24.25 -0.21 2.69
N LYS A 380 25.50 -0.51 2.35
CA LYS A 380 26.51 0.51 2.03
C LYS A 380 26.18 1.33 0.78
N MET A 381 25.41 0.77 -0.16
CA MET A 381 24.99 1.49 -1.35
C MET A 381 24.01 2.64 -1.06
N ALA A 382 23.48 2.72 0.14
CA ALA A 382 22.54 3.76 0.57
C ALA A 382 23.05 5.19 0.27
N GLU A 383 24.35 5.45 0.46
CA GLU A 383 24.95 6.76 0.19
C GLU A 383 24.75 7.23 -1.25
N ASN A 384 24.79 6.29 -2.22
CA ASN A 384 24.58 6.57 -3.63
C ASN A 384 23.09 6.72 -4.00
N LEU A 385 22.19 6.42 -3.09
CA LEU A 385 20.75 6.45 -3.33
C LEU A 385 20.06 7.69 -2.74
N ILE A 386 20.79 8.55 -2.04
CA ILE A 386 20.24 9.78 -1.45
C ILE A 386 19.75 10.70 -2.56
N LEU A 387 18.47 11.05 -2.47
CA LEU A 387 17.84 11.98 -3.42
C LEU A 387 18.21 13.42 -3.08
N ALA A 388 18.46 14.24 -4.12
CA ALA A 388 18.56 15.68 -3.93
C ALA A 388 17.26 16.24 -3.33
N PRO A 389 17.33 17.32 -2.51
CA PRO A 389 16.15 17.96 -1.96
C PRO A 389 15.10 18.23 -3.03
N ARG A 390 13.85 17.87 -2.75
CA ARG A 390 12.75 18.06 -3.71
C ARG A 390 12.58 19.56 -3.96
N ARG A 391 12.74 19.97 -5.21
CA ARG A 391 12.44 21.35 -5.62
C ARG A 391 10.93 21.56 -5.51
N GLU A 392 10.50 22.69 -4.91
CA GLU A 392 9.11 23.12 -4.97
C GLU A 392 8.71 23.36 -6.43
N ARG A 393 8.06 22.38 -7.04
CA ARG A 393 7.52 22.50 -8.40
C ARG A 393 6.02 22.59 -8.32
N SER A 394 5.47 23.76 -8.67
CA SER A 394 4.04 23.95 -8.90
C SER A 394 3.80 24.01 -10.41
N PHE A 395 3.36 22.89 -10.99
CA PHE A 395 2.89 22.90 -12.37
C PHE A 395 1.37 22.77 -12.38
N PRO A 396 0.65 23.61 -13.15
CA PRO A 396 -0.78 23.41 -13.37
C PRO A 396 -0.98 22.03 -14.02
N ARG A 397 -1.91 21.25 -13.48
CA ARG A 397 -2.28 19.95 -14.09
C ARG A 397 -2.94 20.21 -15.43
N THR A 398 -2.25 19.98 -16.53
CA THR A 398 -2.88 19.84 -17.83
C THR A 398 -3.43 18.42 -17.95
N VAL A 399 -4.73 18.28 -18.20
CA VAL A 399 -5.34 16.99 -18.54
C VAL A 399 -4.84 16.62 -19.93
N LYS A 400 -3.78 15.81 -20.01
CA LYS A 400 -3.36 15.22 -21.28
C LYS A 400 -4.36 14.14 -21.66
N LYS A 401 -5.23 14.44 -22.62
CA LYS A 401 -5.92 13.39 -23.38
C LYS A 401 -4.84 12.60 -24.12
N ARG A 402 -4.50 11.40 -23.65
CA ARG A 402 -3.62 10.51 -24.40
C ARG A 402 -4.41 10.05 -25.63
N PRO A 403 -3.91 10.24 -26.85
CA PRO A 403 -4.51 9.61 -28.03
C PRO A 403 -4.54 8.10 -27.80
N GLN A 404 -5.64 7.45 -28.15
CA GLN A 404 -5.69 5.99 -28.12
C GLN A 404 -4.61 5.47 -29.08
N ARG A 405 -3.74 4.61 -28.60
CA ARG A 405 -2.60 4.08 -29.36
C ARG A 405 -3.04 3.25 -30.59
N TYR A 406 -4.28 2.74 -30.55
CA TYR A 406 -4.92 2.02 -31.65
C TYR A 406 -6.37 2.50 -31.79
N SER A 407 -6.77 2.81 -33.02
CA SER A 407 -8.18 3.10 -33.32
C SER A 407 -9.01 1.83 -33.06
N ARG A 408 -10.12 1.98 -32.32
CA ARG A 408 -11.09 0.88 -32.17
C ARG A 408 -11.63 0.53 -33.57
N LYS A 409 -11.51 -0.72 -33.99
CA LYS A 409 -12.32 -1.22 -35.10
C LYS A 409 -13.78 -1.19 -34.66
N LYS A 410 -14.60 -0.40 -35.32
CA LYS A 410 -16.02 -0.22 -34.99
C LYS A 410 -16.85 -1.51 -35.13
N ASN A 411 -16.37 -2.53 -35.84
CA ASN A 411 -17.05 -3.79 -36.07
C ASN A 411 -16.06 -4.95 -35.94
N ALA A 412 -15.91 -5.51 -34.72
CA ALA A 412 -15.16 -6.76 -34.50
C ALA A 412 -15.89 -8.00 -35.12
N ALA A 413 -17.13 -7.87 -35.57
CA ALA A 413 -17.93 -8.95 -36.19
C ALA A 413 -17.38 -9.45 -37.54
N HIS A 414 -16.46 -8.73 -38.19
CA HIS A 414 -15.86 -9.13 -39.46
C HIS A 414 -14.47 -9.82 -39.31
N LEU A 415 -14.10 -10.21 -38.09
CA LEU A 415 -12.90 -11.00 -37.82
C LEU A 415 -13.32 -12.43 -37.41
N LYS A 416 -14.11 -13.08 -38.26
CA LYS A 416 -14.26 -14.54 -38.25
C LYS A 416 -13.40 -15.12 -39.35
#